data_760440b904f89c58f2377f44c651267a
#
_entry.id   760440b904f89c58f2377f44c651267a
#
_cell.length_a   1.000
_cell.length_b   1.000
_cell.length_c   1.000
_cell.angle_alpha   90.00
_cell.angle_beta   90.00
_cell.angle_gamma   90.00
#
_symmetry.space_group_name_H-M   'P 1'
#
loop_
_entity.id
_entity.type
_entity.pdbx_description
1 polymer ?
#
loop_
_entity_poly.entity_id
_entity_poly.type
_entity_poly.pdbx_seq_one_letter_code
_entity_poly.pdbx_strand_id
1 'polypeptide(L)'
;MNILILDVYPRKPYRISKDNNGGYGSSNRYGSNLISKAINWFVKYNVDWPPLSSVHIAGILKEKGHEVFYKRELPESLDDYDLFIVPSSIVGYETEIDLISNLSKVGKKIAVIGPFASSNPKLYLKAGAIVIKGEPEMFFFNEDINLK
;
A
#
# COMPACT_ATOMS: atom_id res chain seq x y z
N MET A 1 13.19 -5.46 13.10
CA MET A 1 12.84 -5.97 11.75
C MET A 1 12.88 -4.82 10.77
N ASN A 2 13.29 -5.10 9.53
CA ASN A 2 13.21 -4.17 8.42
C ASN A 2 11.90 -4.37 7.67
N ILE A 3 11.01 -3.39 7.71
CA ILE A 3 9.67 -3.48 7.14
C ILE A 3 9.56 -2.54 5.95
N LEU A 4 9.12 -3.03 4.81
CA LEU A 4 8.86 -2.21 3.64
C LEU A 4 7.36 -2.05 3.40
N ILE A 5 6.86 -0.83 3.49
CA ILE A 5 5.54 -0.47 2.97
C ILE A 5 5.69 -0.24 1.47
N LEU A 6 5.12 -1.15 0.67
CA LEU A 6 5.25 -1.15 -0.78
C LEU A 6 3.92 -0.76 -1.43
N ASP A 7 3.81 0.52 -1.79
CA ASP A 7 2.59 1.12 -2.33
C ASP A 7 2.64 1.21 -3.86
N VAL A 8 2.36 0.09 -4.52
CA VAL A 8 2.42 0.00 -5.98
C VAL A 8 1.19 0.54 -6.68
N TYR A 9 1.40 1.07 -7.88
CA TYR A 9 0.35 1.58 -8.76
C TYR A 9 0.33 0.82 -10.08
N PRO A 10 -0.87 0.63 -10.67
CA PRO A 10 -1.01 -0.20 -11.87
C PRO A 10 -0.32 0.39 -13.10
N ARG A 11 -0.28 1.72 -13.24
CA ARG A 11 0.38 2.41 -14.38
C ARG A 11 0.65 3.87 -14.05
N LYS A 12 1.75 4.41 -14.57
CA LYS A 12 1.91 5.87 -14.69
C LYS A 12 0.90 6.38 -15.75
N PRO A 13 0.17 7.47 -15.52
CA PRO A 13 0.27 8.43 -14.44
C PRO A 13 -0.85 8.31 -13.38
N TYR A 14 -1.39 7.14 -13.14
CA TYR A 14 -2.47 6.97 -12.18
C TYR A 14 -1.91 6.95 -10.76
N ARG A 15 -1.78 8.14 -10.17
CA ARG A 15 -1.57 8.29 -8.73
C ARG A 15 -2.93 8.47 -8.08
N ILE A 16 -3.28 7.55 -7.22
CA ILE A 16 -4.52 7.57 -6.45
C ILE A 16 -4.17 7.50 -4.97
N SER A 17 -4.90 8.23 -4.14
CA SER A 17 -4.83 8.02 -2.71
C SER A 17 -5.65 6.78 -2.37
N LYS A 18 -4.98 5.70 -1.97
CA LYS A 18 -5.63 4.42 -1.64
C LYS A 18 -6.52 4.49 -0.39
N ASP A 19 -6.33 5.52 0.45
CA ASP A 19 -7.16 5.75 1.65
C ASP A 19 -8.53 6.33 1.33
N ASN A 20 -8.72 6.87 0.14
CA ASN A 20 -9.95 7.57 -0.21
C ASN A 20 -10.97 6.63 -0.86
N ASN A 21 -12.27 6.88 -0.58
CA ASN A 21 -13.39 6.17 -1.18
C ASN A 21 -13.30 4.64 -1.06
N GLY A 22 -12.86 4.12 0.10
CA GLY A 22 -12.77 2.68 0.32
C GLY A 22 -11.79 1.96 -0.59
N GLY A 23 -10.73 2.64 -1.07
CA GLY A 23 -9.72 2.08 -1.96
C GLY A 23 -9.94 2.36 -3.44
N TYR A 24 -11.02 3.11 -3.81
CA TYR A 24 -11.18 3.61 -5.19
C TYR A 24 -10.19 4.73 -5.54
N GLY A 25 -9.66 5.38 -4.51
CA GLY A 25 -8.87 6.57 -4.68
C GLY A 25 -9.70 7.81 -5.02
N SER A 26 -9.07 8.97 -4.94
CA SER A 26 -9.66 10.19 -5.47
C SER A 26 -8.85 10.67 -6.66
N SER A 27 -9.48 10.78 -7.82
CA SER A 27 -9.01 11.67 -8.86
C SER A 27 -9.43 13.08 -8.44
N ASN A 28 -8.54 13.84 -7.83
CA ASN A 28 -8.80 15.25 -7.56
C ASN A 28 -8.98 15.97 -8.90
N ARG A 29 -10.22 16.12 -9.33
CA ARG A 29 -10.58 16.93 -10.49
C ARG A 29 -10.99 18.31 -10.00
N TYR A 30 -10.09 19.26 -10.16
CA TYR A 30 -10.31 20.66 -9.75
C TYR A 30 -11.20 21.46 -10.73
N GLY A 31 -12.00 20.80 -11.57
CA GLY A 31 -12.87 21.43 -12.54
C GLY A 31 -12.49 21.14 -14.00
N SER A 32 -13.20 21.79 -14.94
CA SER A 32 -13.07 21.53 -16.39
C SER A 32 -12.45 22.67 -17.19
N ASN A 33 -12.21 23.84 -16.57
CA ASN A 33 -11.59 24.98 -17.25
C ASN A 33 -10.08 24.77 -17.48
N LEU A 34 -9.45 25.65 -18.25
CA LEU A 34 -8.06 25.51 -18.67
C LEU A 34 -7.08 25.54 -17.49
N ILE A 35 -7.35 26.40 -16.51
CA ILE A 35 -6.53 26.52 -15.28
C ILE A 35 -6.66 25.23 -14.45
N SER A 36 -7.87 24.74 -14.27
CA SER A 36 -8.11 23.48 -13.54
C SER A 36 -7.46 22.29 -14.23
N LYS A 37 -7.41 22.25 -15.57
CA LYS A 37 -6.69 21.22 -16.31
C LYS A 37 -5.19 21.29 -16.06
N ALA A 38 -4.61 22.49 -16.03
CA ALA A 38 -3.18 22.67 -15.72
C ALA A 38 -2.85 22.25 -14.28
N ILE A 39 -3.70 22.64 -13.31
CA ILE A 39 -3.55 22.21 -11.90
C ILE A 39 -3.69 20.69 -11.77
N ASN A 40 -4.68 20.09 -12.41
CA ASN A 40 -4.88 18.64 -12.41
C ASN A 40 -3.67 17.91 -12.98
N TRP A 41 -3.11 18.42 -14.08
CA TRP A 41 -1.89 17.87 -14.68
C TRP A 41 -0.72 17.99 -13.71
N PHE A 42 -0.48 19.17 -13.14
CA PHE A 42 0.60 19.41 -12.19
C PHE A 42 0.51 18.49 -10.97
N VAL A 43 -0.65 18.44 -10.32
CA VAL A 43 -0.88 17.60 -9.13
C VAL A 43 -0.67 16.12 -9.47
N LYS A 44 -1.20 15.68 -10.60
CA LYS A 44 -1.11 14.28 -11.04
C LYS A 44 0.34 13.81 -11.25
N TYR A 45 1.23 14.68 -11.70
CA TYR A 45 2.60 14.32 -12.05
C TYR A 45 3.63 14.69 -10.98
N ASN A 46 3.34 15.67 -10.14
CA ASN A 46 4.32 16.25 -9.23
C ASN A 46 3.97 16.08 -7.75
N VAL A 47 2.70 15.85 -7.41
CA VAL A 47 2.28 15.66 -6.01
C VAL A 47 2.24 14.17 -5.70
N ASP A 48 3.08 13.77 -4.77
CA ASP A 48 3.34 12.37 -4.45
C ASP A 48 3.32 12.16 -2.94
N TRP A 49 2.13 12.13 -2.36
CA TRP A 49 1.96 11.92 -0.93
C TRP A 49 1.66 10.45 -0.62
N PRO A 50 2.32 9.85 0.39
CA PRO A 50 1.95 8.54 0.85
C PRO A 50 0.54 8.55 1.44
N PRO A 51 -0.19 7.42 1.39
CA PRO A 51 -1.45 7.26 2.09
C PRO A 51 -1.29 7.54 3.58
N LEU A 52 -2.28 8.22 4.19
CA LEU A 52 -2.23 8.58 5.61
C LEU A 52 -2.14 7.34 6.50
N SER A 53 -2.89 6.28 6.17
CA SER A 53 -2.83 4.98 6.85
C SER A 53 -1.41 4.41 6.84
N SER A 54 -0.70 4.49 5.70
CA SER A 54 0.68 4.02 5.60
C SER A 54 1.63 4.81 6.49
N VAL A 55 1.42 6.14 6.61
CA VAL A 55 2.22 7.00 7.50
C VAL A 55 1.97 6.67 8.97
N HIS A 56 0.70 6.48 9.37
CA HIS A 56 0.33 6.10 10.73
C HIS A 56 0.92 4.74 11.11
N ILE A 57 0.78 3.74 10.24
CA ILE A 57 1.35 2.41 10.46
C ILE A 57 2.87 2.49 10.59
N ALA A 58 3.53 3.27 9.73
CA ALA A 58 4.98 3.46 9.82
C ALA A 58 5.40 4.08 11.17
N GLY A 59 4.62 5.04 11.69
CA GLY A 59 4.83 5.62 13.01
C GLY A 59 4.72 4.58 14.12
N ILE A 60 3.63 3.83 14.17
CA ILE A 60 3.38 2.77 15.16
C ILE A 60 4.51 1.72 15.14
N LEU A 61 4.91 1.28 13.95
CA LEU A 61 5.95 0.28 13.80
C LEU A 61 7.33 0.79 14.24
N LYS A 62 7.64 2.06 13.98
CA LYS A 62 8.88 2.70 14.46
C LYS A 62 8.90 2.84 15.98
N GLU A 63 7.78 3.20 16.62
CA GLU A 63 7.66 3.24 18.07
C GLU A 63 7.87 1.86 18.71
N LYS A 64 7.53 0.79 18.00
CA LYS A 64 7.80 -0.60 18.40
C LYS A 64 9.24 -1.08 18.11
N GLY A 65 10.12 -0.20 17.64
CA GLY A 65 11.53 -0.50 17.42
C GLY A 65 11.84 -1.17 16.08
N HIS A 66 10.95 -1.06 15.09
CA HIS A 66 11.20 -1.56 13.74
C HIS A 66 11.79 -0.45 12.84
N GLU A 67 12.60 -0.84 11.86
CA GLU A 67 12.99 0.04 10.77
C GLU A 67 11.93 -0.03 9.66
N VAL A 68 11.37 1.11 9.26
CA VAL A 68 10.27 1.16 8.30
C VAL A 68 10.65 2.03 7.13
N PHE A 69 10.51 1.45 5.95
CA PHE A 69 10.76 2.07 4.66
C PHE A 69 9.47 2.17 3.87
N TYR A 70 9.37 3.18 3.00
CA TYR A 70 8.25 3.36 2.10
C TYR A 70 8.76 3.48 0.67
N LYS A 71 8.26 2.63 -0.22
CA LYS A 71 8.59 2.65 -1.65
C LYS A 71 7.35 2.39 -2.50
N ARG A 72 7.40 2.84 -3.75
CA ARG A 72 6.36 2.62 -4.77
C ARG A 72 6.77 1.68 -5.88
N GLU A 73 8.03 1.32 -5.89
CA GLU A 73 8.61 0.39 -6.84
C GLU A 73 9.36 -0.69 -6.05
N LEU A 74 9.45 -1.87 -6.63
CA LEU A 74 10.24 -2.96 -6.05
C LEU A 74 11.68 -2.49 -5.85
N PRO A 75 12.27 -2.73 -4.67
CA PRO A 75 13.68 -2.47 -4.45
C PRO A 75 14.54 -3.46 -5.26
N GLU A 76 15.78 -3.09 -5.51
CA GLU A 76 16.77 -3.96 -6.19
C GLU A 76 17.07 -5.21 -5.34
N SER A 77 17.18 -5.05 -4.01
CA SER A 77 17.38 -6.14 -3.06
C SER A 77 16.10 -6.35 -2.24
N LEU A 78 15.56 -7.55 -2.32
CA LEU A 78 14.41 -7.96 -1.49
C LEU A 78 14.87 -8.49 -0.13
N ASP A 79 16.12 -8.92 -0.01
CA ASP A 79 16.67 -9.56 1.20
C ASP A 79 16.91 -8.58 2.33
N ASP A 80 16.93 -7.28 2.02
CA ASP A 80 17.06 -6.23 3.02
C ASP A 80 15.80 -6.08 3.90
N TYR A 81 14.69 -6.75 3.54
CA TYR A 81 13.40 -6.60 4.21
C TYR A 81 12.86 -7.93 4.73
N ASP A 82 12.42 -7.92 5.98
CA ASP A 82 11.81 -9.05 6.68
C ASP A 82 10.32 -9.20 6.40
N LEU A 83 9.63 -8.06 6.18
CA LEU A 83 8.19 -7.98 5.95
C LEU A 83 7.86 -6.92 4.92
N PHE A 84 6.95 -7.27 4.01
CA PHE A 84 6.35 -6.36 3.04
C PHE A 84 4.91 -6.06 3.46
N ILE A 85 4.54 -4.78 3.57
CA ILE A 85 3.16 -4.34 3.80
C ILE A 85 2.65 -3.70 2.52
N VAL A 86 1.58 -4.24 1.95
CA VAL A 86 1.00 -3.77 0.69
C VAL A 86 -0.36 -3.14 0.94
N PRO A 87 -0.51 -1.82 0.79
CA PRO A 87 -1.81 -1.16 0.80
C PRO A 87 -2.63 -1.58 -0.42
N SER A 88 -3.86 -2.06 -0.18
CA SER A 88 -4.75 -2.53 -1.23
C SER A 88 -5.62 -1.42 -1.82
N SER A 89 -5.97 -1.57 -3.09
CA SER A 89 -6.92 -0.68 -3.77
C SER A 89 -7.80 -1.43 -4.77
N ILE A 90 -9.00 -0.91 -5.02
CA ILE A 90 -9.90 -1.47 -6.04
C ILE A 90 -9.31 -1.30 -7.44
N VAL A 91 -8.57 -0.20 -7.66
CA VAL A 91 -8.07 0.16 -8.99
C VAL A 91 -6.75 -0.56 -9.33
N GLY A 92 -5.98 -0.93 -8.29
CA GLY A 92 -4.64 -1.51 -8.43
C GLY A 92 -4.55 -3.00 -8.09
N TYR A 93 -5.67 -3.64 -7.71
CA TYR A 93 -5.64 -4.97 -7.11
C TYR A 93 -4.96 -6.03 -7.98
N GLU A 94 -5.10 -5.98 -9.29
CA GLU A 94 -4.44 -6.94 -10.19
C GLU A 94 -2.91 -6.83 -10.09
N THR A 95 -2.39 -5.60 -10.15
CA THR A 95 -0.95 -5.34 -9.99
C THR A 95 -0.45 -5.74 -8.60
N GLU A 96 -1.26 -5.50 -7.56
CA GLU A 96 -0.95 -5.88 -6.19
C GLU A 96 -0.90 -7.41 -6.04
N ILE A 97 -1.85 -8.14 -6.62
CA ILE A 97 -1.89 -9.61 -6.60
C ILE A 97 -0.69 -10.21 -7.33
N ASP A 98 -0.35 -9.69 -8.51
CA ASP A 98 0.81 -10.15 -9.28
C ASP A 98 2.10 -9.92 -8.50
N LEU A 99 2.25 -8.75 -7.89
CA LEU A 99 3.39 -8.43 -7.04
C LEU A 99 3.49 -9.40 -5.85
N ILE A 100 2.40 -9.58 -5.11
CA ILE A 100 2.32 -10.46 -3.95
C ILE A 100 2.67 -11.90 -4.32
N SER A 101 2.11 -12.39 -5.43
CA SER A 101 2.40 -13.74 -5.93
C SER A 101 3.89 -13.91 -6.23
N ASN A 102 4.53 -12.90 -6.80
CA ASN A 102 5.96 -12.95 -7.10
C ASN A 102 6.82 -12.90 -5.82
N LEU A 103 6.49 -12.05 -4.86
CA LEU A 103 7.17 -11.98 -3.56
C LEU A 103 6.99 -13.28 -2.76
N SER A 104 5.79 -13.86 -2.79
CA SER A 104 5.49 -15.12 -2.11
C SER A 104 6.29 -16.29 -2.69
N LYS A 105 6.46 -16.38 -4.01
CA LYS A 105 7.28 -17.42 -4.67
C LYS A 105 8.74 -17.39 -4.23
N VAL A 106 9.27 -16.24 -3.87
CA VAL A 106 10.64 -16.09 -3.35
C VAL A 106 10.69 -16.12 -1.82
N GLY A 107 9.61 -16.55 -1.16
CA GLY A 107 9.57 -16.82 0.28
C GLY A 107 9.46 -15.58 1.16
N LYS A 108 9.09 -14.42 0.61
CA LYS A 108 8.92 -13.20 1.42
C LYS A 108 7.62 -13.21 2.20
N LYS A 109 7.65 -12.65 3.43
CA LYS A 109 6.45 -12.44 4.24
C LYS A 109 5.73 -11.18 3.77
N ILE A 110 4.42 -11.29 3.53
CA ILE A 110 3.62 -10.19 2.99
C ILE A 110 2.34 -10.05 3.80
N ALA A 111 2.09 -8.85 4.28
CA ALA A 111 0.81 -8.44 4.87
C ALA A 111 0.11 -7.47 3.92
N VAL A 112 -1.19 -7.67 3.71
CA VAL A 112 -2.01 -6.75 2.91
C VAL A 112 -3.00 -6.05 3.82
N ILE A 113 -3.12 -4.75 3.64
CA ILE A 113 -3.95 -3.85 4.44
C ILE A 113 -4.95 -3.10 3.55
N GLY A 114 -5.96 -2.54 4.17
CA GLY A 114 -6.92 -1.63 3.53
C GLY A 114 -8.30 -2.22 3.27
N PRO A 115 -9.26 -1.36 2.91
CA PRO A 115 -10.68 -1.72 2.83
C PRO A 115 -10.98 -2.75 1.74
N PHE A 116 -10.29 -2.68 0.61
CA PHE A 116 -10.52 -3.64 -0.48
C PHE A 116 -10.06 -5.05 -0.11
N ALA A 117 -8.87 -5.19 0.50
CA ALA A 117 -8.37 -6.48 0.98
C ALA A 117 -9.25 -7.03 2.10
N SER A 118 -9.72 -6.18 3.01
CA SER A 118 -10.66 -6.57 4.08
C SER A 118 -11.97 -7.13 3.53
N SER A 119 -12.48 -6.55 2.45
CA SER A 119 -13.72 -6.99 1.76
C SER A 119 -13.52 -8.21 0.87
N ASN A 120 -12.33 -8.38 0.30
CA ASN A 120 -12.00 -9.45 -0.65
C ASN A 120 -10.77 -10.27 -0.24
N PRO A 121 -10.71 -10.79 1.00
CA PRO A 121 -9.49 -11.40 1.54
C PRO A 121 -9.04 -12.63 0.75
N LYS A 122 -9.97 -13.38 0.16
CA LYS A 122 -9.65 -14.62 -0.59
C LYS A 122 -8.72 -14.37 -1.77
N LEU A 123 -8.77 -13.19 -2.39
CA LEU A 123 -7.89 -12.85 -3.52
C LEU A 123 -6.42 -12.81 -3.08
N TYR A 124 -6.16 -12.09 -2.00
CA TYR A 124 -4.82 -11.88 -1.46
C TYR A 124 -4.25 -13.10 -0.73
N LEU A 125 -5.13 -13.85 -0.02
CA LEU A 125 -4.73 -15.12 0.61
C LEU A 125 -4.26 -16.14 -0.44
N LYS A 126 -4.95 -16.24 -1.59
CA LYS A 126 -4.54 -17.12 -2.69
C LYS A 126 -3.21 -16.70 -3.32
N ALA A 127 -2.88 -15.41 -3.29
CA ALA A 127 -1.61 -14.90 -3.77
C ALA A 127 -0.45 -15.14 -2.80
N GLY A 128 -0.74 -15.57 -1.57
CA GLY A 128 0.26 -15.90 -0.55
C GLY A 128 0.50 -14.80 0.47
N ALA A 129 -0.39 -13.83 0.60
CA ALA A 129 -0.30 -12.80 1.64
C ALA A 129 -1.18 -13.12 2.84
N ILE A 130 -0.82 -12.55 3.99
CA ILE A 130 -1.67 -12.44 5.17
C ILE A 130 -2.54 -11.19 5.01
N VAL A 131 -3.85 -11.30 5.24
CA VAL A 131 -4.75 -10.15 5.16
C VAL A 131 -5.08 -9.63 6.55
N ILE A 132 -4.70 -8.39 6.82
CA ILE A 132 -5.08 -7.66 8.03
C ILE A 132 -6.44 -7.02 7.77
N LYS A 133 -7.47 -7.54 8.45
CA LYS A 133 -8.84 -7.07 8.30
C LYS A 133 -9.15 -5.91 9.25
N GLY A 134 -9.99 -5.00 8.79
CA GLY A 134 -10.43 -3.84 9.57
C GLY A 134 -9.41 -2.70 9.55
N GLU A 135 -9.25 -2.06 10.71
CA GLU A 135 -8.35 -0.93 10.91
C GLU A 135 -6.91 -1.44 11.13
N PRO A 136 -6.03 -1.30 10.15
CA PRO A 136 -4.68 -1.86 10.26
C PRO A 136 -3.86 -1.16 11.36
N GLU A 137 -4.13 0.11 11.66
CA GLU A 137 -3.50 0.85 12.74
C GLU A 137 -3.77 0.18 14.09
N MET A 138 -5.01 -0.24 14.34
CA MET A 138 -5.39 -0.93 15.57
C MET A 138 -4.72 -2.31 15.68
N PHE A 139 -4.59 -3.00 14.55
CA PHE A 139 -3.88 -4.28 14.51
C PHE A 139 -2.41 -4.10 14.90
N PHE A 140 -1.70 -3.20 14.23
CA PHE A 140 -0.27 -2.96 14.48
C PHE A 140 0.00 -2.30 15.83
N PHE A 141 -0.97 -1.61 16.42
CA PHE A 141 -0.86 -1.06 17.76
C PHE A 141 -0.95 -2.15 18.83
N ASN A 142 -1.91 -3.07 18.71
CA ASN A 142 -2.22 -4.08 19.73
C ASN A 142 -1.38 -5.36 19.60
N GLU A 143 -0.99 -5.73 18.40
CA GLU A 143 -0.30 -6.99 18.14
C GLU A 143 1.21 -6.78 17.92
N ASP A 144 2.02 -7.65 18.51
CA ASP A 144 3.40 -7.78 18.12
C ASP A 144 3.47 -8.55 16.79
N ILE A 145 4.23 -8.02 15.83
CA ILE A 145 4.33 -8.60 14.49
C ILE A 145 5.11 -9.91 14.55
N ASN A 146 4.48 -10.96 15.03
CA ASN A 146 4.90 -12.35 14.83
C ASN A 146 3.97 -12.96 13.77
N LEU A 147 4.11 -12.52 12.52
CA LEU A 147 3.46 -13.16 11.38
C LEU A 147 4.14 -14.52 11.15
N LYS A 148 3.76 -15.50 11.98
CA LYS A 148 4.14 -16.91 11.79
C LYS A 148 3.29 -17.52 10.67
#